data_9b980549185fb0972d38912e74ec5308
#
_entry.id   9b980549185fb0972d38912e74ec5308
#
_cell.length_a   1.000
_cell.length_b   1.000
_cell.length_c   1.000
_cell.angle_alpha   90.00
_cell.angle_beta   90.00
_cell.angle_gamma   90.00
#
_symmetry.space_group_name_H-M   'P 1'
#
loop_
_entity.id
_entity.type
_entity.pdbx_description
1 polymer ?
#
loop_
_entity_poly.entity_id
_entity_poly.type
_entity_poly.pdbx_seq_one_letter_code
_entity_poly.pdbx_strand_id
1 'polypeptide(L)'
;MTASKQYDVIVIGGGAAGLFCAFTAGQRGRSVLVLDSSNKVGKKILMSGGGRCNFTNLDIQPDNYLSANPHFCKSALNGYNQWQFIEMVERHQIAYHERKHGELFCDNLAKDILTMLLDECEQAGVSINTKCDIQAIANKERGYRLQTSLGSYHCQSLVVATGGLSIPTMGATGFGYEIAEQFGLDLLPRTAGLVPFTFTDWVKPICEGLSGL
;
A
#
# COMPACT_ATOMS: atom_id res chain seq x y z
N MET A 1 0.86 27.15 -20.85
CA MET A 1 1.40 25.79 -20.57
C MET A 1 1.87 25.82 -19.13
N THR A 2 1.22 25.11 -18.21
CA THR A 2 1.65 25.00 -16.81
C THR A 2 3.01 24.29 -16.79
N ALA A 3 3.98 24.89 -16.10
CA ALA A 3 5.31 24.31 -15.96
C ALA A 3 5.19 22.88 -15.37
N SER A 4 5.84 21.93 -16.02
CA SER A 4 5.87 20.55 -15.52
C SER A 4 6.71 20.48 -14.25
N LYS A 5 6.15 19.92 -13.18
CA LYS A 5 6.88 19.71 -11.92
C LYS A 5 7.75 18.45 -12.03
N GLN A 6 8.98 18.56 -11.54
CA GLN A 6 9.97 17.48 -11.60
C GLN A 6 10.29 16.94 -10.20
N TYR A 7 10.41 15.62 -10.11
CA TYR A 7 10.77 14.87 -8.89
C TYR A 7 11.81 13.78 -9.22
N ASP A 8 12.56 13.34 -8.23
CA ASP A 8 13.40 12.15 -8.38
C ASP A 8 12.54 10.89 -8.44
N VAL A 9 11.52 10.82 -7.57
CA VAL A 9 10.64 9.65 -7.45
C VAL A 9 9.19 10.11 -7.47
N ILE A 10 8.35 9.44 -8.28
CA ILE A 10 6.90 9.51 -8.16
C ILE A 10 6.37 8.14 -7.78
N VAL A 11 5.54 8.11 -6.75
CA VAL A 11 4.86 6.91 -6.26
C VAL A 11 3.37 7.00 -6.59
N ILE A 12 2.85 6.03 -7.33
CA ILE A 12 1.41 5.92 -7.62
C ILE A 12 0.77 5.01 -6.58
N GLY A 13 -0.10 5.58 -5.75
CA GLY A 13 -0.81 4.92 -4.68
C GLY A 13 -0.29 5.30 -3.29
N GLY A 14 -1.15 5.94 -2.49
CA GLY A 14 -0.90 6.36 -1.10
C GLY A 14 -1.37 5.33 -0.07
N GLY A 15 -1.20 4.04 -0.37
CA GLY A 15 -1.39 2.94 0.61
C GLY A 15 -0.15 2.69 1.46
N ALA A 16 -0.16 1.63 2.27
CA ALA A 16 0.95 1.27 3.15
C ALA A 16 2.29 1.18 2.40
N ALA A 17 2.33 0.42 1.30
CA ALA A 17 3.54 0.24 0.51
C ALA A 17 4.03 1.55 -0.13
N GLY A 18 3.10 2.38 -0.64
CA GLY A 18 3.46 3.64 -1.27
C GLY A 18 3.98 4.68 -0.30
N LEU A 19 3.33 4.85 0.86
CA LEU A 19 3.81 5.76 1.90
C LEU A 19 5.15 5.31 2.47
N PHE A 20 5.31 4.00 2.71
CA PHE A 20 6.56 3.43 3.18
C PHE A 20 7.72 3.67 2.19
N CYS A 21 7.49 3.39 0.91
CA CYS A 21 8.46 3.65 -0.15
C CYS A 21 8.79 5.13 -0.25
N ALA A 22 7.78 6.00 -0.14
CA ALA A 22 7.95 7.44 -0.30
C ALA A 22 8.83 8.04 0.80
N PHE A 23 8.56 7.78 2.08
CA PHE A 23 9.40 8.31 3.15
C PHE A 23 10.80 7.71 3.12
N THR A 24 10.94 6.42 2.79
CA THR A 24 12.26 5.78 2.65
C THR A 24 13.12 6.45 1.56
N ALA A 25 12.51 6.81 0.44
CA ALA A 25 13.20 7.55 -0.62
C ALA A 25 13.53 8.99 -0.19
N GLY A 26 12.60 9.67 0.50
CA GLY A 26 12.79 11.02 1.04
C GLY A 26 13.92 11.08 2.06
N GLN A 27 13.99 10.14 3.00
CA GLN A 27 15.08 10.00 3.98
C GLN A 27 16.46 9.81 3.32
N ARG A 28 16.50 9.32 2.07
CA ARG A 28 17.71 9.22 1.24
C ARG A 28 18.00 10.49 0.44
N GLY A 29 17.33 11.60 0.74
CA GLY A 29 17.51 12.90 0.10
C GLY A 29 16.90 13.01 -1.30
N ARG A 30 15.93 12.15 -1.66
CA ARG A 30 15.22 12.25 -2.92
C ARG A 30 14.00 13.15 -2.80
N SER A 31 13.74 13.94 -3.85
CA SER A 31 12.48 14.66 -4.00
C SER A 31 11.38 13.67 -4.40
N VAL A 32 10.34 13.54 -3.57
CA VAL A 32 9.31 12.50 -3.73
C VAL A 32 7.92 13.09 -3.82
N LEU A 33 7.12 12.57 -4.75
CA LEU A 33 5.70 12.87 -4.88
C LEU A 33 4.89 11.56 -4.83
N VAL A 34 3.89 11.52 -3.96
CA VAL A 34 2.87 10.48 -3.95
C VAL A 34 1.63 11.00 -4.67
N LEU A 35 1.08 10.22 -5.60
CA LEU A 35 -0.17 10.50 -6.31
C LEU A 35 -1.20 9.42 -5.96
N ASP A 36 -2.38 9.83 -5.49
CA ASP A 36 -3.48 8.91 -5.19
C ASP A 36 -4.79 9.44 -5.79
N SER A 37 -5.54 8.56 -6.47
CA SER A 37 -6.83 8.90 -7.07
C SER A 37 -7.93 9.11 -6.02
N SER A 38 -7.78 8.53 -4.84
CA SER A 38 -8.72 8.67 -3.75
C SER A 38 -8.72 10.08 -3.14
N ASN A 39 -9.78 10.38 -2.39
CA ASN A 39 -9.87 11.63 -1.62
C ASN A 39 -8.98 11.65 -0.36
N LYS A 40 -8.44 10.51 0.05
CA LYS A 40 -7.52 10.35 1.18
C LYS A 40 -6.66 9.09 0.99
N VAL A 41 -5.43 9.14 1.49
CA VAL A 41 -4.52 8.00 1.50
C VAL A 41 -4.85 6.99 2.61
N GLY A 42 -4.28 5.80 2.54
CA GLY A 42 -4.33 4.81 3.63
C GLY A 42 -5.69 4.15 3.87
N LYS A 43 -6.64 4.23 2.95
CA LYS A 43 -8.01 3.67 3.15
C LYS A 43 -8.02 2.22 3.61
N LYS A 44 -7.19 1.35 3.02
CA LYS A 44 -7.13 -0.07 3.41
C LYS A 44 -6.49 -0.25 4.79
N ILE A 45 -5.54 0.62 5.18
CA ILE A 45 -4.97 0.62 6.55
C ILE A 45 -6.08 0.86 7.56
N LEU A 46 -6.90 1.89 7.35
CA LEU A 46 -7.98 2.28 8.27
C LEU A 46 -9.04 1.20 8.49
N MET A 47 -9.21 0.28 7.54
CA MET A 47 -10.17 -0.83 7.64
C MET A 47 -9.53 -2.15 8.08
N SER A 48 -8.21 -2.24 8.07
CA SER A 48 -7.53 -3.47 8.43
C SER A 48 -7.76 -3.84 9.90
N GLY A 49 -7.82 -5.13 10.19
CA GLY A 49 -8.00 -5.63 11.54
C GLY A 49 -9.27 -5.13 12.24
N GLY A 50 -10.36 -4.88 11.48
CA GLY A 50 -11.58 -4.33 12.05
C GLY A 50 -11.45 -2.90 12.59
N GLY A 51 -10.56 -2.10 11.99
CA GLY A 51 -10.28 -0.72 12.39
C GLY A 51 -9.18 -0.56 13.45
N ARG A 52 -8.54 -1.67 13.86
CA ARG A 52 -7.41 -1.68 14.82
C ARG A 52 -6.07 -2.01 14.19
N CYS A 53 -5.99 -2.17 12.91
CA CYS A 53 -4.82 -2.52 12.13
C CYS A 53 -4.03 -3.72 12.68
N ASN A 54 -4.20 -4.88 12.05
CA ASN A 54 -3.20 -5.94 12.17
C ASN A 54 -1.95 -5.46 11.38
N PHE A 55 -0.98 -4.87 12.08
CA PHE A 55 0.10 -4.18 11.40
C PHE A 55 1.31 -5.08 11.11
N THR A 56 1.50 -6.16 11.87
CA THR A 56 2.52 -7.18 11.61
C THR A 56 2.25 -8.47 12.40
N ASN A 57 3.14 -9.44 12.26
CA ASN A 57 3.13 -10.69 13.00
C ASN A 57 4.54 -10.97 13.55
N LEU A 58 4.62 -11.58 14.72
CA LEU A 58 5.90 -11.96 15.36
C LEU A 58 6.62 -13.10 14.60
N ASP A 59 5.85 -14.01 13.99
CA ASP A 59 6.36 -15.13 13.20
C ASP A 59 6.21 -14.88 11.71
N ILE A 60 7.11 -14.08 11.13
CA ILE A 60 7.19 -13.84 9.70
C ILE A 60 8.36 -14.62 9.13
N GLN A 61 8.04 -15.64 8.31
CA GLN A 61 9.00 -16.47 7.61
C GLN A 61 8.74 -16.42 6.10
N PRO A 62 9.74 -16.65 5.24
CA PRO A 62 9.53 -16.72 3.81
C PRO A 62 8.45 -17.72 3.39
N ASP A 63 8.28 -18.81 4.14
CA ASP A 63 7.31 -19.88 3.85
C ASP A 63 5.84 -19.45 4.09
N ASN A 64 5.62 -18.32 4.76
CA ASN A 64 4.29 -17.70 4.89
C ASN A 64 3.82 -17.03 3.59
N TYR A 65 4.72 -16.82 2.61
CA TYR A 65 4.44 -16.16 1.35
C TYR A 65 4.36 -17.17 0.20
N LEU A 66 3.14 -17.52 -0.17
CA LEU A 66 2.89 -18.51 -1.22
C LEU A 66 3.12 -17.91 -2.60
N SER A 67 4.04 -18.49 -3.36
CA SER A 67 4.39 -18.06 -4.70
C SER A 67 5.02 -19.22 -5.48
N ALA A 68 4.91 -19.19 -6.80
CA ALA A 68 5.67 -20.09 -7.67
C ALA A 68 7.19 -19.92 -7.54
N ASN A 69 7.64 -18.75 -7.06
CA ASN A 69 9.03 -18.49 -6.70
C ASN A 69 9.17 -18.38 -5.17
N PRO A 70 9.55 -19.43 -4.44
CA PRO A 70 9.65 -19.41 -2.98
C PRO A 70 10.77 -18.48 -2.45
N HIS A 71 11.60 -17.95 -3.35
CA HIS A 71 12.69 -17.04 -2.99
C HIS A 71 12.33 -15.56 -3.18
N PHE A 72 11.16 -15.27 -3.78
CA PHE A 72 10.77 -13.91 -4.18
C PHE A 72 10.81 -12.90 -3.03
N CYS A 73 10.31 -13.28 -1.84
CA CYS A 73 10.20 -12.39 -0.68
C CYS A 73 11.46 -12.30 0.19
N LYS A 74 12.42 -13.25 0.05
CA LYS A 74 13.55 -13.40 0.99
C LYS A 74 14.41 -12.15 1.11
N SER A 75 14.75 -11.52 -0.01
CA SER A 75 15.58 -10.31 -0.02
C SER A 75 14.85 -9.13 0.66
N ALA A 76 13.56 -8.98 0.41
CA ALA A 76 12.76 -7.92 1.02
C ALA A 76 12.64 -8.11 2.54
N LEU A 77 12.33 -9.32 3.01
CA LEU A 77 12.20 -9.65 4.43
C LEU A 77 13.52 -9.53 5.19
N ASN A 78 14.65 -9.85 4.54
CA ASN A 78 15.98 -9.65 5.13
C ASN A 78 16.38 -8.17 5.16
N GLY A 79 15.95 -7.37 4.19
CA GLY A 79 16.26 -5.95 4.12
C GLY A 79 15.43 -5.10 5.09
N TYR A 80 14.21 -5.51 5.35
CA TYR A 80 13.32 -4.89 6.33
C TYR A 80 12.36 -5.93 6.90
N ASN A 81 12.53 -6.27 8.16
CA ASN A 81 11.79 -7.33 8.83
C ASN A 81 10.73 -6.76 9.81
N GLN A 82 9.94 -7.65 10.41
CA GLN A 82 8.89 -7.29 11.36
C GLN A 82 9.41 -6.52 12.58
N TRP A 83 10.61 -6.82 13.06
CA TRP A 83 11.18 -6.18 14.24
C TRP A 83 11.51 -4.71 14.00
N GLN A 84 12.02 -4.39 12.79
CA GLN A 84 12.28 -3.01 12.39
C GLN A 84 10.97 -2.21 12.26
N PHE A 85 9.87 -2.86 11.83
CA PHE A 85 8.58 -2.20 11.81
C PHE A 85 7.99 -1.99 13.21
N ILE A 86 8.14 -2.98 14.11
CA ILE A 86 7.75 -2.87 15.52
C ILE A 86 8.54 -1.73 16.19
N GLU A 87 9.84 -1.64 16.00
CA GLU A 87 10.68 -0.54 16.51
C GLU A 87 10.17 0.82 16.02
N MET A 88 9.73 0.94 14.78
CA MET A 88 9.13 2.18 14.27
C MET A 88 7.81 2.49 14.98
N VAL A 89 6.94 1.51 15.19
CA VAL A 89 5.68 1.66 15.93
C VAL A 89 5.94 2.12 17.37
N GLU A 90 6.93 1.53 18.05
CA GLU A 90 7.34 1.90 19.42
C GLU A 90 7.95 3.30 19.49
N ARG A 91 8.77 3.69 18.51
CA ARG A 91 9.32 5.04 18.42
C ARG A 91 8.24 6.11 18.32
N HIS A 92 7.13 5.78 17.65
CA HIS A 92 5.95 6.64 17.58
C HIS A 92 4.99 6.49 18.78
N GLN A 93 5.38 5.70 19.79
CA GLN A 93 4.61 5.49 21.03
C GLN A 93 3.19 4.97 20.80
N ILE A 94 3.01 4.15 19.75
CA ILE A 94 1.73 3.52 19.44
C ILE A 94 1.58 2.27 20.31
N ALA A 95 0.57 2.27 21.18
CA ALA A 95 0.25 1.11 22.02
C ALA A 95 -0.35 0.00 21.18
N TYR A 96 0.08 -1.24 21.45
CA TYR A 96 -0.37 -2.43 20.73
C TYR A 96 -0.38 -3.67 21.64
N HIS A 97 -1.08 -4.70 21.22
CA HIS A 97 -1.12 -6.00 21.87
C HIS A 97 -0.99 -7.14 20.88
N GLU A 98 -0.50 -8.27 21.37
CA GLU A 98 -0.49 -9.53 20.64
C GLU A 98 -1.86 -10.22 20.73
N ARG A 99 -2.31 -10.77 19.61
CA ARG A 99 -3.43 -11.70 19.50
C ARG A 99 -2.94 -13.11 19.22
N LYS A 100 -3.88 -14.01 18.90
CA LYS A 100 -3.56 -15.39 18.54
C LYS A 100 -2.58 -15.43 17.36
N HIS A 101 -1.68 -16.40 17.39
CA HIS A 101 -0.71 -16.68 16.33
C HIS A 101 0.29 -15.54 16.03
N GLY A 102 0.65 -14.75 17.04
CA GLY A 102 1.66 -13.70 16.90
C GLY A 102 1.21 -12.44 16.16
N GLU A 103 -0.09 -12.29 15.88
CA GLU A 103 -0.64 -11.10 15.24
C GLU A 103 -0.56 -9.89 16.16
N LEU A 104 -0.05 -8.76 15.67
CA LEU A 104 0.03 -7.50 16.44
C LEU A 104 -1.00 -6.49 15.96
N PHE A 105 -1.81 -5.99 16.89
CA PHE A 105 -2.88 -5.02 16.67
C PHE A 105 -2.69 -3.76 17.50
N CYS A 106 -3.01 -2.60 16.93
CA CYS A 106 -3.09 -1.37 17.71
C CYS A 106 -4.17 -1.47 18.79
N ASP A 107 -3.88 -0.94 19.98
CA ASP A 107 -4.84 -0.89 21.08
C ASP A 107 -6.01 0.05 20.76
N ASN A 108 -5.70 1.18 20.14
CA ASN A 108 -6.68 2.22 19.83
C ASN A 108 -7.26 2.04 18.41
N LEU A 109 -6.66 2.68 17.43
CA LEU A 109 -7.22 2.76 16.06
C LEU A 109 -6.16 2.48 15.00
N ALA A 110 -6.59 1.91 13.89
CA ALA A 110 -5.78 1.78 12.68
C ALA A 110 -5.25 3.13 12.15
N LYS A 111 -5.88 4.23 12.57
CA LYS A 111 -5.46 5.60 12.25
C LYS A 111 -4.06 5.90 12.80
N ASP A 112 -3.66 5.30 13.91
CA ASP A 112 -2.35 5.55 14.53
C ASP A 112 -1.22 5.12 13.59
N ILE A 113 -1.34 3.96 12.96
CA ILE A 113 -0.38 3.49 11.94
C ILE A 113 -0.39 4.42 10.70
N LEU A 114 -1.56 4.87 10.26
CA LEU A 114 -1.61 5.80 9.13
C LEU A 114 -0.96 7.15 9.49
N THR A 115 -1.22 7.68 10.67
CA THR A 115 -0.62 8.92 11.16
C THR A 115 0.90 8.77 11.22
N MET A 116 1.42 7.70 11.81
CA MET A 116 2.85 7.39 11.83
C MET A 116 3.48 7.44 10.42
N LEU A 117 2.87 6.78 9.44
CA LEU A 117 3.40 6.78 8.07
C LEU A 117 3.35 8.17 7.42
N LEU A 118 2.34 8.97 7.73
CA LEU A 118 2.24 10.36 7.25
C LEU A 118 3.27 11.28 7.91
N ASP A 119 3.51 11.12 9.20
CA ASP A 119 4.53 11.87 9.94
C ASP A 119 5.94 11.57 9.42
N GLU A 120 6.25 10.29 9.12
CA GLU A 120 7.50 9.90 8.47
C GLU A 120 7.62 10.52 7.06
N CYS A 121 6.53 10.57 6.29
CA CYS A 121 6.50 11.24 4.99
C CYS A 121 6.74 12.75 5.13
N GLU A 122 6.10 13.42 6.08
CA GLU A 122 6.27 14.86 6.33
C GLU A 122 7.71 15.18 6.73
N GLN A 123 8.28 14.43 7.69
CA GLN A 123 9.68 14.60 8.13
C GLN A 123 10.68 14.37 6.99
N ALA A 124 10.36 13.47 6.06
CA ALA A 124 11.17 13.19 4.87
C ALA A 124 10.92 14.15 3.70
N GLY A 125 10.07 15.17 3.86
CA GLY A 125 9.76 16.18 2.84
C GLY A 125 8.97 15.63 1.64
N VAL A 126 8.19 14.56 1.83
CA VAL A 126 7.37 13.95 0.78
C VAL A 126 6.14 14.82 0.48
N SER A 127 5.90 15.10 -0.80
CA SER A 127 4.65 15.71 -1.26
C SER A 127 3.59 14.65 -1.53
N ILE A 128 2.35 14.88 -1.10
CA ILE A 128 1.23 13.95 -1.33
C ILE A 128 0.08 14.69 -1.99
N ASN A 129 -0.34 14.23 -3.17
CA ASN A 129 -1.50 14.75 -3.89
C ASN A 129 -2.58 13.67 -3.99
N THR A 130 -3.73 13.95 -3.42
CA THR A 130 -4.94 13.11 -3.52
C THR A 130 -5.87 13.63 -4.62
N LYS A 131 -6.91 12.86 -4.97
CA LYS A 131 -7.86 13.16 -6.06
C LYS A 131 -7.12 13.40 -7.38
N CYS A 132 -6.05 12.64 -7.61
CA CYS A 132 -5.19 12.77 -8.77
C CYS A 132 -5.31 11.52 -9.64
N ASP A 133 -6.06 11.63 -10.72
CA ASP A 133 -6.21 10.53 -11.69
C ASP A 133 -5.06 10.56 -12.69
N ILE A 134 -4.41 9.44 -12.86
CA ILE A 134 -3.37 9.24 -13.87
C ILE A 134 -4.06 8.94 -15.21
N GLN A 135 -3.81 9.77 -16.21
CA GLN A 135 -4.39 9.66 -17.54
C GLN A 135 -3.46 8.97 -18.54
N ALA A 136 -2.17 9.20 -18.41
CA ALA A 136 -1.17 8.57 -19.25
C ALA A 136 0.21 8.56 -18.57
N ILE A 137 0.98 7.52 -18.86
CA ILE A 137 2.38 7.38 -18.45
C ILE A 137 3.20 7.11 -19.70
N ALA A 138 4.27 7.86 -19.88
CA ALA A 138 5.19 7.67 -20.99
C ALA A 138 6.62 7.57 -20.48
N ASN A 139 7.37 6.60 -21.02
CA ASN A 139 8.81 6.52 -20.84
C ASN A 139 9.47 7.65 -21.65
N LYS A 140 10.53 8.23 -21.11
CA LYS A 140 11.37 9.24 -21.73
C LYS A 140 12.82 8.82 -21.62
N GLU A 141 13.71 9.43 -22.40
CA GLU A 141 15.14 9.12 -22.38
C GLU A 141 15.75 9.14 -20.96
N ARG A 142 15.20 9.97 -20.08
CA ARG A 142 15.63 10.08 -18.67
C ARG A 142 14.42 10.05 -17.73
N GLY A 143 13.78 8.86 -17.57
CA GLY A 143 12.72 8.66 -16.62
C GLY A 143 11.31 8.64 -17.22
N TYR A 144 10.35 9.19 -16.53
CA TYR A 144 8.93 9.04 -16.85
C TYR A 144 8.21 10.38 -16.85
N ARG A 145 7.23 10.51 -17.75
CA ARG A 145 6.27 11.62 -17.77
C ARG A 145 4.89 11.07 -17.45
N LEU A 146 4.21 11.69 -16.48
CA LEU A 146 2.84 11.40 -16.10
C LEU A 146 1.96 12.57 -16.52
N GLN A 147 0.87 12.27 -17.23
CA GLN A 147 -0.22 13.19 -17.47
C GLN A 147 -1.33 12.85 -16.47
N THR A 148 -1.80 13.83 -15.71
CA THR A 148 -2.79 13.63 -14.66
C THR A 148 -3.89 14.68 -14.70
N SER A 149 -4.95 14.47 -13.92
CA SER A 149 -6.02 15.45 -13.71
C SER A 149 -5.53 16.75 -13.06
N LEU A 150 -4.38 16.73 -12.38
CA LEU A 150 -3.77 17.88 -11.70
C LEU A 150 -2.63 18.53 -12.50
N GLY A 151 -2.37 18.05 -13.72
CA GLY A 151 -1.31 18.55 -14.60
C GLY A 151 -0.27 17.50 -14.95
N SER A 152 0.89 17.94 -15.44
CA SER A 152 1.96 17.08 -15.93
C SER A 152 3.11 17.04 -14.94
N TYR A 153 3.61 15.83 -14.66
CA TYR A 153 4.73 15.56 -13.76
C TYR A 153 5.82 14.78 -14.47
N HIS A 154 7.08 14.97 -14.06
CA HIS A 154 8.22 14.18 -14.50
C HIS A 154 8.94 13.58 -13.30
N CYS A 155 9.47 12.36 -13.46
CA CYS A 155 10.36 11.74 -12.48
C CYS A 155 11.46 10.92 -13.15
N GLN A 156 12.54 10.68 -12.40
CA GLN A 156 13.60 9.75 -12.81
C GLN A 156 13.15 8.31 -12.58
N SER A 157 12.48 8.04 -11.45
CA SER A 157 11.98 6.72 -11.06
C SER A 157 10.49 6.77 -10.80
N LEU A 158 9.78 5.78 -11.31
CA LEU A 158 8.34 5.59 -11.11
C LEU A 158 8.10 4.32 -10.28
N VAL A 159 7.33 4.47 -9.20
CA VAL A 159 6.92 3.35 -8.34
C VAL A 159 5.41 3.15 -8.48
N VAL A 160 5.00 1.91 -8.78
CA VAL A 160 3.60 1.51 -8.85
C VAL A 160 3.25 0.77 -7.55
N ALA A 161 2.48 1.44 -6.69
CA ALA A 161 2.06 0.94 -5.37
C ALA A 161 0.53 0.98 -5.20
N THR A 162 -0.19 0.74 -6.30
CA THR A 162 -1.66 0.85 -6.37
C THR A 162 -2.41 -0.23 -5.60
N GLY A 163 -1.70 -1.26 -5.14
CA GLY A 163 -2.30 -2.42 -4.47
C GLY A 163 -2.96 -3.40 -5.44
N GLY A 164 -3.50 -4.48 -4.88
CA GLY A 164 -4.20 -5.52 -5.63
C GLY A 164 -5.72 -5.30 -5.69
N LEU A 165 -6.42 -6.21 -6.37
CA LEU A 165 -7.87 -6.16 -6.65
C LEU A 165 -8.77 -6.51 -5.44
N SER A 166 -8.24 -6.46 -4.21
CA SER A 166 -9.04 -6.70 -3.02
C SER A 166 -9.94 -5.51 -2.70
N ILE A 167 -11.17 -5.79 -2.30
CA ILE A 167 -12.19 -4.82 -1.88
C ILE A 167 -12.45 -3.74 -2.96
N PRO A 168 -13.12 -4.09 -4.07
CA PRO A 168 -13.39 -3.16 -5.17
C PRO A 168 -14.13 -1.89 -4.74
N THR A 169 -15.01 -1.99 -3.75
CA THR A 169 -15.78 -0.85 -3.19
C THR A 169 -14.89 0.24 -2.56
N MET A 170 -13.62 -0.06 -2.29
CA MET A 170 -12.64 0.90 -1.80
C MET A 170 -11.76 1.51 -2.89
N GLY A 171 -12.09 1.28 -4.16
CA GLY A 171 -11.37 1.83 -5.30
C GLY A 171 -10.20 0.97 -5.78
N ALA A 172 -10.19 -0.33 -5.47
CA ALA A 172 -9.23 -1.24 -6.07
C ALA A 172 -9.51 -1.38 -7.58
N THR A 173 -8.48 -1.16 -8.40
CA THR A 173 -8.54 -1.25 -9.85
C THR A 173 -7.40 -2.11 -10.39
N GLY A 174 -7.51 -2.52 -11.67
CA GLY A 174 -6.44 -3.21 -12.39
C GLY A 174 -5.31 -2.30 -12.87
N PHE A 175 -5.32 -1.02 -12.54
CA PHE A 175 -4.45 -0.01 -13.14
C PHE A 175 -2.95 -0.35 -13.01
N GLY A 176 -2.50 -0.90 -11.88
CA GLY A 176 -1.10 -1.32 -11.73
C GLY A 176 -0.70 -2.45 -12.68
N TYR A 177 -1.62 -3.33 -13.00
CA TYR A 177 -1.40 -4.40 -13.98
C TYR A 177 -1.36 -3.86 -15.41
N GLU A 178 -2.25 -2.92 -15.73
CA GLU A 178 -2.25 -2.23 -17.04
C GLU A 178 -0.93 -1.50 -17.29
N ILE A 179 -0.37 -0.84 -16.25
CA ILE A 179 0.95 -0.23 -16.33
C ILE A 179 2.03 -1.29 -16.57
N ALA A 180 1.99 -2.42 -15.87
CA ALA A 180 2.96 -3.50 -16.04
C ALA A 180 2.95 -4.04 -17.47
N GLU A 181 1.77 -4.31 -18.05
CA GLU A 181 1.59 -4.72 -19.44
C GLU A 181 2.07 -3.64 -20.42
N GLN A 182 1.76 -2.37 -20.17
CA GLN A 182 2.22 -1.24 -20.98
C GLN A 182 3.76 -1.18 -21.07
N PHE A 183 4.46 -1.57 -20.03
CA PHE A 183 5.92 -1.62 -19.98
C PHE A 183 6.50 -3.00 -20.35
N GLY A 184 5.67 -3.90 -20.91
CA GLY A 184 6.11 -5.18 -21.46
C GLY A 184 6.45 -6.22 -20.40
N LEU A 185 5.91 -6.09 -19.18
CA LEU A 185 6.05 -7.12 -18.13
C LEU A 185 4.99 -8.20 -18.31
N ASP A 186 5.41 -9.45 -18.18
CA ASP A 186 4.48 -10.59 -18.19
C ASP A 186 3.69 -10.63 -16.88
N LEU A 187 2.37 -10.77 -16.99
CA LEU A 187 1.50 -10.93 -15.83
C LEU A 187 1.16 -12.40 -15.62
N LEU A 188 1.44 -12.89 -14.44
CA LEU A 188 0.95 -14.20 -14.03
C LEU A 188 -0.57 -14.17 -13.78
N PRO A 189 -1.29 -15.27 -14.06
CA PRO A 189 -2.72 -15.38 -13.76
C PRO A 189 -2.99 -15.05 -12.28
N ARG A 190 -3.98 -14.20 -12.05
CA ARG A 190 -4.36 -13.79 -10.70
C ARG A 190 -5.52 -14.65 -10.22
N THR A 191 -5.37 -15.18 -9.02
CA THR A 191 -6.43 -15.94 -8.34
C THR A 191 -6.70 -15.31 -6.98
N ALA A 192 -7.97 -15.36 -6.53
CA ALA A 192 -8.32 -14.91 -5.19
C ALA A 192 -7.72 -15.88 -4.17
N GLY A 193 -6.92 -15.34 -3.23
CA GLY A 193 -6.36 -16.13 -2.12
C GLY A 193 -7.38 -16.40 -1.01
N LEU A 194 -8.39 -15.53 -0.88
CA LEU A 194 -9.47 -15.63 0.08
C LEU A 194 -10.78 -15.19 -0.57
N VAL A 195 -11.79 -16.05 -0.51
CA VAL A 195 -13.12 -15.78 -1.07
C VAL A 195 -14.15 -15.95 0.04
N PRO A 196 -15.05 -14.98 0.29
CA PRO A 196 -16.11 -15.13 1.27
C PRO A 196 -17.16 -16.15 0.77
N PHE A 197 -17.73 -16.91 1.69
CA PHE A 197 -18.95 -17.64 1.42
C PHE A 197 -20.12 -16.65 1.36
N THR A 198 -20.99 -16.81 0.37
CA THR A 198 -22.27 -16.12 0.32
C THR A 198 -23.38 -17.10 0.66
N PHE A 199 -24.20 -16.78 1.64
CA PHE A 199 -25.34 -17.59 2.03
C PHE A 199 -26.62 -16.96 1.48
N THR A 200 -27.44 -17.79 0.86
CA THR A 200 -28.75 -17.43 0.30
C THR A 200 -29.83 -18.32 0.93
N ASP A 201 -31.09 -17.97 0.71
CA ASP A 201 -32.26 -18.77 1.06
C ASP A 201 -32.28 -19.21 2.53
N TRP A 202 -32.47 -20.50 2.79
CA TRP A 202 -32.63 -21.07 4.11
C TRP A 202 -31.38 -21.03 4.99
N VAL A 203 -30.19 -20.90 4.42
CA VAL A 203 -28.94 -20.84 5.19
C VAL A 203 -28.72 -19.46 5.81
N LYS A 204 -29.16 -18.40 5.13
CA LYS A 204 -28.96 -17.02 5.58
C LYS A 204 -29.54 -16.76 6.99
N PRO A 205 -30.78 -17.16 7.33
CA PRO A 205 -31.33 -16.96 8.69
C PRO A 205 -30.55 -17.70 9.78
N ILE A 206 -29.94 -18.86 9.45
CA ILE A 206 -29.15 -19.65 10.40
C ILE A 206 -27.85 -18.89 10.74
N CYS A 207 -27.30 -18.14 9.77
CA CYS A 207 -26.04 -17.39 9.93
C CYS A 207 -26.28 -15.97 10.49
N GLU A 208 -27.51 -15.50 10.53
CA GLU A 208 -27.86 -14.22 11.16
C GLU A 208 -27.53 -14.27 12.66
N GLY A 209 -26.71 -13.32 13.14
CA GLY A 209 -26.29 -13.28 14.54
C GLY A 209 -24.96 -13.96 14.83
N LEU A 210 -24.35 -14.66 13.87
CA LEU A 210 -23.02 -15.26 14.04
C LEU A 210 -21.87 -14.27 13.71
N SER A 211 -22.19 -13.08 13.25
CA SER A 211 -21.18 -12.07 12.92
C SER A 211 -20.43 -11.61 14.17
N GLY A 212 -19.11 -11.81 14.18
CA GLY A 212 -18.23 -11.39 15.28
C GLY A 212 -18.03 -12.42 16.40
N LEU A 213 -18.51 -13.65 16.21
CA LEU A 213 -18.25 -14.78 17.11
C LEU A 213 -16.88 -15.40 16.82
#